data_0f751b4c7ff43d58dd3a4e1acf3ba2f8
#
_entry.id   0f751b4c7ff43d58dd3a4e1acf3ba2f8
#
_cell.length_a   1.000
_cell.length_b   1.000
_cell.length_c   1.000
_cell.angle_alpha   90.00
_cell.angle_beta   90.00
_cell.angle_gamma   90.00
#
_symmetry.space_group_name_H-M   'P 1'
#
loop_
_entity.id
_entity.type
_entity.pdbx_description
1 polymer ?
#
loop_
_entity_poly.entity_id
_entity_poly.type
_entity_poly.pdbx_seq_one_letter_code
_entity_poly.pdbx_strand_id
1 'polypeptide(L)'
;MTSNPKPSGTTVGAPSDEANRFATLTFERDVAAPVSALWQAWTAPAARAVWAAPSPAVTVEFLEADTRVGGREVSLCKVAGQPDIRCEVGWLVLQPALRSVNHELISSEGVTQSAALITADFADLGERSRLVVTVQLSSLAADMEAGYRQGFGAGLDNLAGVAERTMILRRVIRAPRAVVWGAWMNNETLPQWWGPDGYSCRTKRIDLRTGGEWVFDMIGPDGTVYPNHHRYGEVRTEERLAYTLLWGENGPKHADAWASFEDHDGFTLVTLGMVLSTAAEFQAAIGFGAVELGLQTLGKLERFITSR
;
A
#
# COMPACT_ATOMS: atom_id res chain seq x y z
N MET A 1 -23.10 -30.01 -65.26
CA MET A 1 -23.85 -29.14 -64.36
C MET A 1 -23.56 -29.65 -62.94
N THR A 2 -22.60 -29.09 -62.29
CA THR A 2 -22.16 -29.44 -60.94
C THR A 2 -22.64 -28.32 -59.98
N SER A 3 -23.61 -28.63 -59.18
CA SER A 3 -24.16 -27.76 -58.17
C SER A 3 -23.24 -27.69 -56.93
N ASN A 4 -22.75 -26.48 -56.65
CA ASN A 4 -21.96 -26.14 -55.49
C ASN A 4 -22.88 -26.01 -54.25
N PRO A 5 -22.61 -26.62 -53.08
CA PRO A 5 -23.43 -26.44 -51.90
C PRO A 5 -23.07 -25.07 -51.23
N LYS A 6 -24.10 -24.32 -50.87
CA LYS A 6 -24.01 -23.08 -50.08
C LYS A 6 -23.48 -23.39 -48.69
N PRO A 7 -22.56 -22.59 -48.12
CA PRO A 7 -22.17 -22.75 -46.71
C PRO A 7 -23.33 -22.38 -45.78
N SER A 8 -23.64 -23.25 -44.85
CA SER A 8 -24.57 -23.01 -43.76
C SER A 8 -23.96 -21.97 -42.79
N GLY A 9 -24.50 -20.79 -42.81
CA GLY A 9 -24.16 -19.78 -41.82
C GLY A 9 -24.64 -20.22 -40.43
N THR A 10 -23.69 -20.46 -39.54
CA THR A 10 -23.98 -20.60 -38.11
C THR A 10 -24.36 -19.20 -37.59
N THR A 11 -25.64 -18.96 -37.39
CA THR A 11 -26.11 -17.78 -36.65
C THR A 11 -25.64 -17.93 -35.21
N VAL A 12 -24.64 -17.17 -34.80
CA VAL A 12 -24.34 -16.93 -33.38
C VAL A 12 -25.59 -16.28 -32.80
N GLY A 13 -26.30 -17.00 -31.94
CA GLY A 13 -27.48 -16.47 -31.25
C GLY A 13 -27.08 -15.20 -30.50
N ALA A 14 -27.89 -14.16 -30.58
CA ALA A 14 -27.72 -12.98 -29.75
C ALA A 14 -27.69 -13.43 -28.28
N PRO A 15 -26.75 -12.91 -27.46
CA PRO A 15 -26.74 -13.22 -26.03
C PRO A 15 -28.09 -12.86 -25.43
N SER A 16 -28.62 -13.73 -24.57
CA SER A 16 -29.87 -13.47 -23.85
C SER A 16 -29.72 -12.15 -23.06
N ASP A 17 -30.77 -11.33 -23.04
CA ASP A 17 -30.82 -10.00 -22.39
C ASP A 17 -30.47 -10.00 -20.89
N GLU A 18 -30.30 -11.15 -20.27
CA GLU A 18 -29.91 -11.35 -18.87
C GLU A 18 -28.38 -11.44 -18.65
N ALA A 19 -27.58 -11.60 -19.71
CA ALA A 19 -26.18 -12.03 -19.59
C ALA A 19 -25.15 -10.91 -19.47
N ASN A 20 -25.49 -9.65 -19.72
CA ASN A 20 -24.52 -8.56 -19.64
C ASN A 20 -25.19 -7.26 -19.19
N ARG A 21 -24.91 -6.84 -17.97
CA ARG A 21 -25.43 -5.59 -17.41
C ARG A 21 -24.29 -4.59 -17.23
N PHE A 22 -24.54 -3.35 -17.63
CA PHE A 22 -23.61 -2.24 -17.42
C PHE A 22 -24.14 -1.34 -16.31
N ALA A 23 -23.24 -0.94 -15.41
CA ALA A 23 -23.54 -0.01 -14.34
C ALA A 23 -22.40 0.99 -14.16
N THR A 24 -22.74 2.21 -13.72
CA THR A 24 -21.76 3.15 -13.20
C THR A 24 -22.07 3.38 -11.73
N LEU A 25 -21.08 3.06 -10.87
CA LEU A 25 -21.17 3.22 -9.44
C LEU A 25 -20.25 4.36 -9.03
N THR A 26 -20.70 5.24 -8.16
CA THR A 26 -19.88 6.31 -7.60
C THR A 26 -19.88 6.18 -6.07
N PHE A 27 -18.68 6.28 -5.51
CA PHE A 27 -18.44 6.26 -4.07
C PHE A 27 -17.67 7.52 -3.69
N GLU A 28 -18.05 8.15 -2.60
CA GLU A 28 -17.35 9.32 -2.05
C GLU A 28 -17.03 9.08 -0.58
N ARG A 29 -15.82 9.46 -0.17
CA ARG A 29 -15.35 9.40 1.23
C ARG A 29 -14.58 10.65 1.59
N ASP A 30 -14.99 11.31 2.66
CA ASP A 30 -14.18 12.30 3.37
C ASP A 30 -13.32 11.56 4.40
N VAL A 31 -12.01 11.76 4.33
CA VAL A 31 -11.03 11.04 5.16
C VAL A 31 -10.30 12.05 6.05
N ALA A 32 -10.23 11.76 7.34
CA ALA A 32 -9.54 12.60 8.33
C ALA A 32 -8.02 12.34 8.32
N ALA A 33 -7.44 12.40 7.11
CA ALA A 33 -6.00 12.23 6.88
C ALA A 33 -5.56 13.05 5.65
N PRO A 34 -4.27 13.46 5.59
CA PRO A 34 -3.72 14.11 4.40
C PRO A 34 -3.83 13.24 3.17
N VAL A 35 -3.98 13.85 2.00
CA VAL A 35 -4.12 13.15 0.72
C VAL A 35 -2.94 12.19 0.43
N SER A 36 -1.75 12.48 0.95
CA SER A 36 -0.59 11.60 0.83
C SER A 36 -0.76 10.27 1.60
N ALA A 37 -1.39 10.29 2.77
CA ALA A 37 -1.71 9.10 3.54
C ALA A 37 -2.80 8.26 2.84
N LEU A 38 -3.83 8.91 2.33
CA LEU A 38 -4.89 8.28 1.55
C LEU A 38 -4.34 7.64 0.25
N TRP A 39 -3.47 8.34 -0.47
CA TRP A 39 -2.80 7.81 -1.66
C TRP A 39 -1.94 6.56 -1.35
N GLN A 40 -1.19 6.60 -0.27
CA GLN A 40 -0.41 5.43 0.18
C GLN A 40 -1.30 4.26 0.56
N ALA A 41 -2.39 4.50 1.29
CA ALA A 41 -3.35 3.45 1.61
C ALA A 41 -3.97 2.83 0.34
N TRP A 42 -4.26 3.64 -0.68
CA TRP A 42 -4.81 3.20 -1.96
C TRP A 42 -3.82 2.37 -2.78
N THR A 43 -2.54 2.75 -2.83
CA THR A 43 -1.56 2.18 -3.77
C THR A 43 -0.65 1.13 -3.17
N ALA A 44 -0.41 1.12 -1.84
CA ALA A 44 0.49 0.16 -1.21
C ALA A 44 -0.15 -1.23 -1.10
N PRO A 45 0.47 -2.31 -1.65
CA PRO A 45 -0.12 -3.66 -1.63
C PRO A 45 -0.44 -4.16 -0.22
N ALA A 46 0.44 -3.91 0.76
CA ALA A 46 0.20 -4.30 2.15
C ALA A 46 -1.02 -3.60 2.77
N ALA A 47 -1.25 -2.32 2.45
CA ALA A 47 -2.43 -1.60 2.88
C ALA A 47 -3.69 -2.11 2.17
N ARG A 48 -3.59 -2.40 0.87
CA ARG A 48 -4.67 -2.95 0.06
C ARG A 48 -5.12 -4.33 0.54
N ALA A 49 -4.19 -5.19 0.94
CA ALA A 49 -4.52 -6.49 1.54
C ALA A 49 -5.40 -6.35 2.79
N VAL A 50 -5.28 -5.24 3.52
CA VAL A 50 -6.08 -4.96 4.71
C VAL A 50 -7.43 -4.37 4.34
N TRP A 51 -7.46 -3.29 3.56
CA TRP A 51 -8.70 -2.57 3.32
C TRP A 51 -9.61 -3.21 2.27
N ALA A 52 -9.05 -3.95 1.30
CA ALA A 52 -9.85 -4.67 0.30
C ALA A 52 -10.60 -5.88 0.89
N ALA A 53 -10.31 -6.28 2.12
CA ALA A 53 -11.09 -7.29 2.84
C ALA A 53 -12.35 -6.62 3.46
N PRO A 54 -13.57 -6.86 2.91
CA PRO A 54 -14.78 -6.16 3.36
C PRO A 54 -15.24 -6.58 4.76
N SER A 55 -14.72 -7.69 5.28
CA SER A 55 -15.02 -8.17 6.63
C SER A 55 -13.88 -9.04 7.16
N PRO A 56 -13.83 -9.32 8.49
CA PRO A 56 -12.82 -10.22 9.08
C PRO A 56 -12.89 -11.68 8.59
N ALA A 57 -13.98 -12.08 7.95
CA ALA A 57 -14.13 -13.41 7.37
C ALA A 57 -13.45 -13.54 6.00
N VAL A 58 -13.03 -12.43 5.40
CA VAL A 58 -12.37 -12.37 4.10
C VAL A 58 -10.89 -12.09 4.29
N THR A 59 -10.03 -12.86 3.64
CA THR A 59 -8.60 -12.56 3.52
C THR A 59 -8.25 -12.23 2.08
N VAL A 60 -7.39 -11.24 1.87
CA VAL A 60 -6.88 -10.86 0.55
C VAL A 60 -5.38 -11.17 0.51
N GLU A 61 -5.00 -12.06 -0.40
CA GLU A 61 -3.62 -12.46 -0.63
C GLU A 61 -3.16 -12.00 -2.01
N PHE A 62 -2.10 -11.17 -2.07
CA PHE A 62 -1.48 -10.78 -3.34
C PHE A 62 -0.51 -11.86 -3.82
N LEU A 63 -0.76 -12.40 -5.00
CA LEU A 63 0.15 -13.31 -5.72
C LEU A 63 1.16 -12.55 -6.56
N GLU A 64 0.74 -11.37 -7.07
CA GLU A 64 1.55 -10.45 -7.87
C GLU A 64 1.12 -9.03 -7.50
N ALA A 65 2.07 -8.12 -7.32
CA ALA A 65 1.80 -6.74 -6.95
C ALA A 65 2.84 -5.81 -7.60
N ASP A 66 2.49 -5.26 -8.77
CA ASP A 66 3.30 -4.29 -9.50
C ASP A 66 2.50 -2.99 -9.69
N THR A 67 2.56 -2.12 -8.69
CA THR A 67 1.80 -0.85 -8.65
C THR A 67 2.56 0.24 -9.41
N ARG A 68 2.60 0.15 -10.73
CA ARG A 68 3.12 1.17 -11.67
C ARG A 68 2.27 1.22 -12.92
N VAL A 69 2.35 2.30 -13.68
CA VAL A 69 1.67 2.37 -14.99
C VAL A 69 2.14 1.23 -15.90
N GLY A 70 1.17 0.48 -16.43
CA GLY A 70 1.41 -0.76 -17.18
C GLY A 70 1.73 -1.98 -16.31
N GLY A 71 1.81 -1.83 -14.98
CA GLY A 71 1.99 -2.93 -14.04
C GLY A 71 0.70 -3.71 -13.83
N ARG A 72 0.85 -4.95 -13.33
CA ARG A 72 -0.23 -5.90 -13.08
C ARG A 72 -0.22 -6.34 -11.63
N GLU A 73 -1.40 -6.53 -11.09
CA GLU A 73 -1.60 -7.13 -9.77
C GLU A 73 -2.57 -8.29 -9.87
N VAL A 74 -2.33 -9.31 -9.07
CA VAL A 74 -3.21 -10.47 -8.94
C VAL A 74 -3.40 -10.75 -7.47
N SER A 75 -4.66 -10.78 -7.03
CA SER A 75 -5.01 -11.16 -5.67
C SER A 75 -6.09 -12.23 -5.62
N LEU A 76 -6.13 -12.94 -4.51
CA LEU A 76 -7.18 -13.89 -4.16
C LEU A 76 -7.93 -13.37 -2.94
N CYS A 77 -9.25 -13.21 -3.07
CA CYS A 77 -10.14 -13.02 -1.93
C CYS A 77 -10.64 -14.40 -1.49
N LYS A 78 -10.33 -14.77 -0.26
CA LYS A 78 -10.60 -16.08 0.30
C LYS A 78 -11.61 -15.99 1.43
N VAL A 79 -12.65 -16.84 1.36
CA VAL A 79 -13.65 -17.05 2.40
C VAL A 79 -13.69 -18.54 2.72
N ALA A 80 -13.64 -18.89 4.00
CA ALA A 80 -13.66 -20.31 4.40
C ALA A 80 -14.87 -21.06 3.83
N GLY A 81 -14.62 -22.16 3.13
CA GLY A 81 -15.67 -23.01 2.54
C GLY A 81 -16.31 -22.47 1.25
N GLN A 82 -15.77 -21.40 0.67
CA GLN A 82 -16.21 -20.88 -0.64
C GLN A 82 -15.06 -20.93 -1.66
N PRO A 83 -15.37 -20.99 -2.97
CA PRO A 83 -14.35 -20.86 -4.01
C PRO A 83 -13.62 -19.52 -3.89
N ASP A 84 -12.32 -19.53 -4.18
CA ASP A 84 -11.50 -18.31 -4.23
C ASP A 84 -12.01 -17.37 -5.33
N ILE A 85 -12.09 -16.09 -5.01
CA ILE A 85 -12.35 -15.01 -5.98
C ILE A 85 -11.00 -14.43 -6.39
N ARG A 86 -10.68 -14.55 -7.67
CA ARG A 86 -9.47 -13.99 -8.26
C ARG A 86 -9.76 -12.59 -8.80
N CYS A 87 -8.98 -11.62 -8.38
CA CYS A 87 -9.01 -10.25 -8.86
C CYS A 87 -7.69 -9.95 -9.60
N GLU A 88 -7.81 -9.48 -10.85
CA GLU A 88 -6.68 -9.03 -11.67
C GLU A 88 -6.84 -7.54 -11.98
N VAL A 89 -5.83 -6.76 -11.65
CA VAL A 89 -5.80 -5.30 -11.83
C VAL A 89 -4.66 -4.93 -12.75
N GLY A 90 -4.92 -4.06 -13.72
CA GLY A 90 -3.90 -3.44 -14.55
C GLY A 90 -3.95 -1.92 -14.43
N TRP A 91 -2.84 -1.31 -14.03
CA TRP A 91 -2.73 0.13 -13.81
C TRP A 91 -2.54 0.90 -15.09
N LEU A 92 -3.47 1.81 -15.42
CA LEU A 92 -3.46 2.63 -16.63
C LEU A 92 -2.94 4.04 -16.36
N VAL A 93 -3.30 4.62 -15.22
CA VAL A 93 -2.88 5.96 -14.80
C VAL A 93 -2.53 5.92 -13.32
N LEU A 94 -1.40 6.51 -12.95
CA LEU A 94 -1.01 6.79 -11.57
C LEU A 94 -0.41 8.21 -11.52
N GLN A 95 -1.23 9.16 -11.08
CA GLN A 95 -0.84 10.55 -10.81
C GLN A 95 -0.85 10.72 -9.29
N PRO A 96 0.31 10.77 -8.62
CA PRO A 96 0.40 10.73 -7.18
C PRO A 96 -0.49 11.77 -6.48
N ALA A 97 -1.31 11.30 -5.54
CA ALA A 97 -2.24 12.09 -4.74
C ALA A 97 -3.27 12.92 -5.56
N LEU A 98 -3.48 12.58 -6.82
CA LEU A 98 -4.43 13.26 -7.71
C LEU A 98 -5.41 12.30 -8.36
N ARG A 99 -4.92 11.28 -9.08
CA ARG A 99 -5.79 10.35 -9.81
C ARG A 99 -5.12 9.00 -10.04
N SER A 100 -5.90 7.92 -9.93
CA SER A 100 -5.54 6.62 -10.51
C SER A 100 -6.64 6.12 -11.44
N VAL A 101 -6.25 5.36 -12.47
CA VAL A 101 -7.16 4.61 -13.32
C VAL A 101 -6.61 3.20 -13.49
N ASN A 102 -7.44 2.22 -13.27
CA ASN A 102 -7.10 0.82 -13.51
C ASN A 102 -8.30 0.06 -14.11
N HIS A 103 -8.00 -0.99 -14.86
CA HIS A 103 -9.02 -2.00 -15.15
C HIS A 103 -8.93 -3.11 -14.11
N GLU A 104 -10.07 -3.77 -13.89
CA GLU A 104 -10.20 -4.89 -12.97
C GLU A 104 -11.00 -6.02 -13.62
N LEU A 105 -10.53 -7.26 -13.45
CA LEU A 105 -11.25 -8.46 -13.81
C LEU A 105 -11.46 -9.31 -12.56
N ILE A 106 -12.72 -9.68 -12.31
CA ILE A 106 -13.06 -10.61 -11.23
C ILE A 106 -13.47 -11.95 -11.86
N SER A 107 -12.89 -13.03 -11.36
CA SER A 107 -13.19 -14.39 -11.79
C SER A 107 -13.27 -15.33 -10.58
N SER A 108 -14.06 -16.41 -10.74
CA SER A 108 -14.13 -17.50 -9.78
C SER A 108 -14.19 -18.82 -10.56
N GLU A 109 -13.47 -19.84 -10.10
CA GLU A 109 -13.39 -21.17 -10.76
C GLU A 109 -13.04 -21.09 -12.25
N GLY A 110 -12.22 -20.09 -12.64
CA GLY A 110 -11.80 -19.87 -14.04
C GLY A 110 -12.84 -19.16 -14.92
N VAL A 111 -13.99 -18.77 -14.37
CA VAL A 111 -15.05 -18.05 -15.10
C VAL A 111 -15.02 -16.56 -14.72
N THR A 112 -14.92 -15.68 -15.71
CA THR A 112 -15.00 -14.24 -15.49
C THR A 112 -16.42 -13.84 -15.07
N GLN A 113 -16.53 -13.14 -13.95
CA GLN A 113 -17.79 -12.68 -13.37
C GLN A 113 -18.07 -11.22 -13.70
N SER A 114 -17.01 -10.40 -13.81
CA SER A 114 -17.12 -8.98 -14.17
C SER A 114 -15.83 -8.43 -14.74
N ALA A 115 -15.97 -7.31 -15.46
CA ALA A 115 -14.91 -6.43 -15.88
C ALA A 115 -15.27 -5.00 -15.49
N ALA A 116 -14.31 -4.22 -15.00
CA ALA A 116 -14.54 -2.84 -14.61
C ALA A 116 -13.39 -1.92 -15.02
N LEU A 117 -13.72 -0.65 -15.29
CA LEU A 117 -12.78 0.45 -15.30
C LEU A 117 -13.03 1.27 -14.03
N ILE A 118 -12.00 1.41 -13.21
CA ILE A 118 -12.05 2.09 -11.93
C ILE A 118 -11.22 3.35 -12.01
N THR A 119 -11.86 4.51 -11.77
CA THR A 119 -11.19 5.80 -11.65
C THR A 119 -11.31 6.27 -10.20
N ALA A 120 -10.21 6.60 -9.58
CA ALA A 120 -10.17 7.19 -8.25
C ALA A 120 -9.54 8.58 -8.34
N ASP A 121 -10.27 9.58 -7.88
CA ASP A 121 -9.87 10.99 -7.79
C ASP A 121 -9.63 11.37 -6.34
N PHE A 122 -8.53 12.05 -6.09
CA PHE A 122 -8.08 12.45 -4.75
C PHE A 122 -8.03 13.97 -4.67
N ALA A 123 -8.73 14.56 -3.70
CA ALA A 123 -8.67 15.98 -3.42
C ALA A 123 -7.94 16.25 -2.11
N ASP A 124 -6.97 17.17 -2.16
CA ASP A 124 -6.26 17.67 -0.99
C ASP A 124 -7.08 18.76 -0.31
N LEU A 125 -7.41 18.56 0.97
CA LEU A 125 -8.13 19.50 1.82
C LEU A 125 -7.27 19.90 3.05
N GLY A 126 -5.93 19.82 2.92
CA GLY A 126 -4.97 20.07 3.98
C GLY A 126 -4.78 18.85 4.89
N GLU A 127 -5.24 18.94 6.14
CA GLU A 127 -5.18 17.80 7.08
C GLU A 127 -6.22 16.71 6.81
N ARG A 128 -7.12 16.97 5.87
CA ARG A 128 -8.16 16.05 5.40
C ARG A 128 -8.01 15.84 3.91
N SER A 129 -8.66 14.82 3.41
CA SER A 129 -8.73 14.54 1.98
C SER A 129 -10.10 14.00 1.60
N ARG A 130 -10.40 14.04 0.30
CA ARG A 130 -11.61 13.45 -0.27
C ARG A 130 -11.22 12.48 -1.37
N LEU A 131 -11.86 11.32 -1.36
CA LEU A 131 -11.78 10.30 -2.40
C LEU A 131 -13.11 10.18 -3.12
N VAL A 132 -13.06 10.24 -4.44
CA VAL A 132 -14.20 9.90 -5.30
C VAL A 132 -13.79 8.74 -6.19
N VAL A 133 -14.51 7.63 -6.11
CA VAL A 133 -14.25 6.45 -6.95
C VAL A 133 -15.44 6.22 -7.87
N THR A 134 -15.15 6.16 -9.17
CA THR A 134 -16.11 5.79 -10.20
C THR A 134 -15.75 4.41 -10.75
N VAL A 135 -16.69 3.48 -10.66
CA VAL A 135 -16.58 2.13 -11.22
C VAL A 135 -17.53 2.01 -12.41
N GLN A 136 -16.96 1.84 -13.60
CA GLN A 136 -17.73 1.51 -14.82
C GLN A 136 -17.69 -0.02 -14.96
N LEU A 137 -18.79 -0.66 -14.61
CA LEU A 137 -18.91 -2.12 -14.47
C LEU A 137 -19.58 -2.75 -15.66
N SER A 138 -19.02 -3.83 -16.20
CA SER A 138 -19.68 -4.82 -17.04
C SER A 138 -19.86 -6.08 -16.20
N SER A 139 -21.09 -6.39 -15.84
CA SER A 139 -21.45 -7.56 -15.03
C SER A 139 -21.81 -8.72 -15.93
N LEU A 140 -21.10 -9.85 -15.77
CA LEU A 140 -21.31 -11.10 -16.53
C LEU A 140 -22.05 -12.15 -15.69
N ALA A 141 -22.16 -11.92 -14.38
CA ALA A 141 -22.90 -12.77 -13.47
C ALA A 141 -23.99 -11.95 -12.74
N ALA A 142 -25.02 -12.64 -12.27
CA ALA A 142 -26.05 -12.05 -11.46
C ALA A 142 -25.45 -11.45 -10.17
N ASP A 143 -26.07 -10.40 -9.63
CA ASP A 143 -25.73 -9.77 -8.34
C ASP A 143 -24.37 -9.10 -8.23
N MET A 144 -23.55 -9.06 -9.30
CA MET A 144 -22.23 -8.40 -9.26
C MET A 144 -22.34 -6.91 -8.92
N GLU A 145 -23.34 -6.18 -9.41
CA GLU A 145 -23.54 -4.79 -9.04
C GLU A 145 -23.79 -4.61 -7.54
N ALA A 146 -24.64 -5.46 -6.95
CA ALA A 146 -24.91 -5.44 -5.51
C ALA A 146 -23.66 -5.81 -4.70
N GLY A 147 -22.91 -6.80 -5.17
CA GLY A 147 -21.62 -7.20 -4.59
C GLY A 147 -20.60 -6.06 -4.59
N TYR A 148 -20.47 -5.32 -5.70
CA TYR A 148 -19.61 -4.13 -5.78
C TYR A 148 -20.09 -3.03 -4.82
N ARG A 149 -21.38 -2.73 -4.77
CA ARG A 149 -21.91 -1.71 -3.84
C ARG A 149 -21.58 -2.03 -2.40
N GLN A 150 -21.78 -3.26 -2.00
CA GLN A 150 -21.55 -3.69 -0.62
C GLN A 150 -20.06 -3.89 -0.31
N GLY A 151 -19.38 -4.73 -1.09
CA GLY A 151 -17.99 -5.14 -0.82
C GLY A 151 -17.00 -3.99 -1.04
N PHE A 152 -17.12 -3.30 -2.16
CA PHE A 152 -16.26 -2.15 -2.47
C PHE A 152 -16.52 -0.97 -1.53
N GLY A 153 -17.81 -0.71 -1.20
CA GLY A 153 -18.19 0.32 -0.22
C GLY A 153 -17.56 0.07 1.16
N ALA A 154 -17.66 -1.16 1.67
CA ALA A 154 -17.03 -1.55 2.94
C ALA A 154 -15.49 -1.47 2.86
N GLY A 155 -14.90 -1.89 1.72
CA GLY A 155 -13.47 -1.72 1.49
C GLY A 155 -13.02 -0.26 1.56
N LEU A 156 -13.79 0.68 1.01
CA LEU A 156 -13.48 2.11 1.09
C LEU A 156 -13.60 2.68 2.51
N ASP A 157 -14.51 2.16 3.34
CA ASP A 157 -14.58 2.52 4.75
C ASP A 157 -13.32 2.03 5.51
N ASN A 158 -12.87 0.81 5.22
CA ASN A 158 -11.61 0.28 5.74
C ASN A 158 -10.40 1.09 5.25
N LEU A 159 -10.38 1.52 3.98
CA LEU A 159 -9.34 2.37 3.40
C LEU A 159 -9.20 3.68 4.17
N ALA A 160 -10.32 4.34 4.46
CA ALA A 160 -10.33 5.56 5.28
C ALA A 160 -9.66 5.29 6.64
N GLY A 161 -10.07 4.22 7.33
CA GLY A 161 -9.47 3.82 8.60
C GLY A 161 -7.98 3.47 8.52
N VAL A 162 -7.48 2.96 7.39
CA VAL A 162 -6.03 2.74 7.17
C VAL A 162 -5.33 4.09 6.98
N ALA A 163 -5.87 4.99 6.15
CA ALA A 163 -5.28 6.31 5.89
C ALA A 163 -5.19 7.15 7.19
N GLU A 164 -6.23 7.14 8.02
CA GLU A 164 -6.33 7.88 9.28
C GLU A 164 -5.35 7.44 10.38
N ARG A 165 -4.70 6.27 10.21
CA ARG A 165 -3.65 5.76 11.11
C ARG A 165 -2.29 5.63 10.41
N THR A 166 -2.12 6.31 9.28
CA THR A 166 -0.89 6.33 8.48
C THR A 166 -0.12 7.62 8.73
N MET A 167 1.11 7.50 9.24
CA MET A 167 2.06 8.61 9.38
C MET A 167 2.99 8.62 8.17
N ILE A 168 3.22 9.79 7.57
CA ILE A 168 4.15 9.97 6.46
C ILE A 168 5.09 11.13 6.77
N LEU A 169 6.38 10.85 6.74
CA LEU A 169 7.46 11.82 6.93
C LEU A 169 8.27 11.92 5.65
N ARG A 170 8.58 13.12 5.22
CA ARG A 170 9.35 13.35 3.99
C ARG A 170 10.50 14.30 4.27
N ARG A 171 11.66 14.00 3.67
CA ARG A 171 12.81 14.88 3.69
C ARG A 171 13.64 14.70 2.42
N VAL A 172 14.05 15.82 1.83
CA VAL A 172 15.08 15.82 0.78
C VAL A 172 16.44 15.73 1.48
N ILE A 173 17.18 14.66 1.21
CA ILE A 173 18.54 14.42 1.67
C ILE A 173 19.49 14.91 0.58
N ARG A 174 20.43 15.78 0.90
CA ARG A 174 21.37 16.38 -0.05
C ARG A 174 22.51 15.44 -0.44
N ALA A 175 22.13 14.27 -0.98
CA ALA A 175 23.05 13.26 -1.46
C ALA A 175 22.38 12.41 -2.55
N PRO A 176 23.17 11.81 -3.46
CA PRO A 176 22.66 10.87 -4.45
C PRO A 176 22.01 9.64 -3.80
N ARG A 177 21.02 9.06 -4.47
CA ARG A 177 20.22 7.94 -3.97
C ARG A 177 21.07 6.74 -3.52
N ALA A 178 22.08 6.36 -4.27
CA ALA A 178 22.99 5.27 -3.90
C ALA A 178 23.72 5.53 -2.57
N VAL A 179 24.07 6.78 -2.28
CA VAL A 179 24.74 7.16 -1.01
C VAL A 179 23.76 7.07 0.15
N VAL A 180 22.54 7.58 -0.02
CA VAL A 180 21.49 7.53 1.02
C VAL A 180 21.11 6.06 1.29
N TRP A 181 20.91 5.28 0.22
CA TRP A 181 20.65 3.85 0.33
C TRP A 181 21.78 3.10 1.03
N GLY A 182 23.04 3.37 0.66
CA GLY A 182 24.22 2.77 1.29
C GLY A 182 24.34 3.08 2.78
N ALA A 183 23.97 4.29 3.22
CA ALA A 183 23.92 4.63 4.64
C ALA A 183 22.79 3.90 5.39
N TRP A 184 21.69 3.58 4.71
CA TRP A 184 20.54 2.87 5.29
C TRP A 184 20.77 1.35 5.32
N MET A 185 21.27 0.77 4.23
CA MET A 185 21.41 -0.68 4.07
C MET A 185 22.79 -1.22 4.42
N ASN A 186 23.42 -0.63 5.42
CA ASN A 186 24.70 -1.06 5.94
C ASN A 186 24.61 -1.30 7.45
N ASN A 187 24.96 -2.52 7.88
CA ASN A 187 24.86 -2.97 9.27
C ASN A 187 25.68 -2.12 10.27
N GLU A 188 26.75 -1.48 9.80
CA GLU A 188 27.62 -0.66 10.64
C GLU A 188 27.12 0.80 10.70
N THR A 189 26.54 1.30 9.61
CA THR A 189 26.14 2.72 9.52
C THR A 189 24.75 2.99 10.03
N LEU A 190 23.78 2.12 9.75
CA LEU A 190 22.37 2.31 10.16
C LEU A 190 22.23 2.59 11.67
N PRO A 191 22.86 1.85 12.59
CA PRO A 191 22.75 2.11 14.02
C PRO A 191 23.34 3.46 14.47
N GLN A 192 24.22 4.08 13.67
CA GLN A 192 24.90 5.32 14.04
C GLN A 192 24.01 6.56 13.88
N TRP A 193 23.04 6.50 12.97
CA TRP A 193 22.16 7.63 12.68
C TRP A 193 20.68 7.37 13.01
N TRP A 194 20.27 6.10 13.17
CA TRP A 194 18.86 5.77 13.44
C TRP A 194 18.41 6.31 14.81
N GLY A 195 17.16 6.80 14.84
CA GLY A 195 16.56 7.43 16.02
C GLY A 195 16.73 8.94 16.08
N PRO A 196 15.89 9.62 16.88
CA PRO A 196 15.88 11.07 17.04
C PRO A 196 17.21 11.62 17.61
N ASP A 197 17.32 12.93 17.66
CA ASP A 197 18.46 13.61 18.30
C ASP A 197 18.56 13.22 19.79
N GLY A 198 19.77 12.94 20.25
CA GLY A 198 20.02 12.43 21.61
C GLY A 198 19.78 10.95 21.82
N TYR A 199 19.15 10.25 20.86
CA TYR A 199 18.97 8.79 20.94
C TYR A 199 20.12 8.06 20.27
N SER A 200 20.43 6.85 20.81
CA SER A 200 21.40 5.91 20.27
C SER A 200 20.80 4.52 20.10
N CYS A 201 21.41 3.68 19.26
CA CYS A 201 21.00 2.29 19.05
C CYS A 201 22.06 1.31 19.55
N ARG A 202 21.63 0.33 20.33
CA ARG A 202 22.43 -0.82 20.72
C ARG A 202 21.91 -2.04 19.98
N THR A 203 22.58 -2.42 18.89
CA THR A 203 22.22 -3.57 18.05
C THR A 203 22.51 -4.87 18.77
N LYS A 204 21.55 -5.78 18.77
CA LYS A 204 21.68 -7.19 19.22
C LYS A 204 21.93 -8.11 18.01
N ARG A 205 21.21 -7.87 16.92
CA ARG A 205 21.26 -8.66 15.70
C ARG A 205 20.79 -7.81 14.51
N ILE A 206 21.46 -7.89 13.36
CA ILE A 206 21.12 -7.12 12.17
C ILE A 206 21.41 -7.91 10.89
N ASP A 207 20.40 -8.01 10.02
CA ASP A 207 20.44 -8.63 8.70
C ASP A 207 19.50 -7.85 7.78
N LEU A 208 20.05 -6.95 6.97
CA LEU A 208 19.30 -5.98 6.16
C LEU A 208 18.98 -6.55 4.76
N ARG A 209 18.18 -7.60 4.69
CA ARG A 209 17.71 -8.18 3.43
C ARG A 209 16.25 -8.60 3.53
N THR A 210 15.62 -8.92 2.40
CA THR A 210 14.29 -9.54 2.40
C THR A 210 14.29 -10.80 3.26
N GLY A 211 13.36 -10.86 4.21
CA GLY A 211 13.24 -11.92 5.21
C GLY A 211 14.24 -11.82 6.38
N GLY A 212 15.12 -10.80 6.38
CA GLY A 212 16.03 -10.53 7.49
C GLY A 212 15.40 -9.69 8.59
N GLU A 213 16.19 -9.29 9.58
CA GLU A 213 15.70 -8.58 10.76
C GLU A 213 16.75 -7.66 11.39
N TRP A 214 16.28 -6.66 12.13
CA TRP A 214 17.11 -5.85 13.01
C TRP A 214 16.50 -5.81 14.41
N VAL A 215 17.19 -6.41 15.38
CA VAL A 215 16.83 -6.40 16.79
C VAL A 215 17.76 -5.47 17.53
N PHE A 216 17.24 -4.47 18.19
CA PHE A 216 18.03 -3.44 18.87
C PHE A 216 17.27 -2.79 20.02
N ASP A 217 18.02 -2.18 20.91
CA ASP A 217 17.49 -1.26 21.90
C ASP A 217 17.76 0.18 21.43
N MET A 218 16.73 1.01 21.31
CA MET A 218 16.89 2.46 21.19
C MET A 218 16.99 3.02 22.60
N ILE A 219 18.01 3.84 22.87
CA ILE A 219 18.31 4.40 24.18
C ILE A 219 18.10 5.91 24.11
N GLY A 220 17.17 6.40 24.91
CA GLY A 220 16.87 7.83 25.03
C GLY A 220 17.95 8.63 25.74
N PRO A 221 17.91 9.97 25.66
CA PRO A 221 18.88 10.84 26.31
C PRO A 221 18.87 10.74 27.83
N ASP A 222 17.77 10.29 28.42
CA ASP A 222 17.59 10.02 29.85
C ASP A 222 18.00 8.59 30.27
N GLY A 223 18.49 7.78 29.31
CA GLY A 223 18.87 6.38 29.53
C GLY A 223 17.70 5.39 29.42
N THR A 224 16.48 5.84 29.15
CA THR A 224 15.32 4.95 28.95
C THR A 224 15.57 4.05 27.73
N VAL A 225 15.32 2.76 27.93
CA VAL A 225 15.53 1.73 26.89
C VAL A 225 14.20 1.37 26.23
N TYR A 226 14.16 1.50 24.91
CA TYR A 226 13.02 1.15 24.06
C TYR A 226 13.43 -0.06 23.20
N PRO A 227 13.01 -1.29 23.54
CA PRO A 227 13.31 -2.47 22.74
C PRO A 227 12.56 -2.42 21.40
N ASN A 228 13.27 -2.65 20.30
CA ASN A 228 12.75 -2.62 18.94
C ASN A 228 13.12 -3.90 18.18
N HIS A 229 12.23 -4.28 17.26
CA HIS A 229 12.49 -5.37 16.33
C HIS A 229 11.84 -5.03 14.97
N HIS A 230 12.68 -4.85 13.95
CA HIS A 230 12.26 -4.68 12.56
C HIS A 230 12.39 -6.03 11.83
N ARG A 231 11.30 -6.49 11.18
CA ARG A 231 11.31 -7.66 10.29
C ARG A 231 11.12 -7.20 8.87
N TYR A 232 12.16 -7.37 8.04
CA TYR A 232 12.15 -6.91 6.65
C TYR A 232 11.36 -7.87 5.75
N GLY A 233 10.25 -7.38 5.17
CA GLY A 233 9.43 -8.12 4.21
C GLY A 233 9.87 -7.89 2.77
N GLU A 234 10.20 -6.66 2.41
CA GLU A 234 10.60 -6.24 1.07
C GLU A 234 11.86 -5.40 1.12
N VAL A 235 12.82 -5.69 0.23
CA VAL A 235 13.99 -4.84 -0.02
C VAL A 235 14.20 -4.76 -1.53
N ARG A 236 13.92 -3.60 -2.12
CA ARG A 236 14.24 -3.25 -3.52
C ARG A 236 15.35 -2.23 -3.53
N THR A 237 16.50 -2.63 -4.06
CA THR A 237 17.74 -1.81 -4.05
C THR A 237 17.49 -0.39 -4.58
N GLU A 238 17.87 0.60 -3.78
CA GLU A 238 17.77 2.04 -4.06
C GLU A 238 16.35 2.57 -4.33
N GLU A 239 15.32 1.74 -4.13
CA GLU A 239 13.94 2.15 -4.38
C GLU A 239 13.11 2.16 -3.10
N ARG A 240 13.07 1.02 -2.42
CA ARG A 240 12.12 0.83 -1.32
C ARG A 240 12.56 -0.30 -0.39
N LEU A 241 12.23 -0.15 0.87
CA LEU A 241 12.20 -1.24 1.83
C LEU A 241 10.91 -1.17 2.66
N ALA A 242 10.39 -2.32 3.06
CA ALA A 242 9.24 -2.42 3.95
C ALA A 242 9.51 -3.42 5.06
N TYR A 243 9.02 -3.13 6.25
CA TYR A 243 9.27 -3.93 7.44
C TYR A 243 8.12 -3.81 8.44
N THR A 244 7.93 -4.86 9.23
CA THR A 244 7.03 -4.83 10.38
C THR A 244 7.82 -4.42 11.62
N LEU A 245 7.28 -3.45 12.36
CA LEU A 245 7.77 -3.01 13.66
C LEU A 245 7.11 -3.80 14.78
N LEU A 246 7.90 -4.35 15.67
CA LEU A 246 7.45 -5.03 16.89
C LEU A 246 8.01 -4.32 18.13
N TRP A 247 7.25 -4.33 19.21
CA TRP A 247 7.72 -3.89 20.54
C TRP A 247 8.64 -4.95 21.15
N GLY A 248 9.94 -4.80 20.89
CA GLY A 248 10.96 -5.76 21.32
C GLY A 248 10.95 -7.05 20.54
N GLU A 249 11.87 -7.94 20.88
CA GLU A 249 12.04 -9.22 20.21
C GLU A 249 10.82 -10.11 20.42
N ASN A 250 10.15 -10.48 19.31
CA ASN A 250 8.92 -11.27 19.30
C ASN A 250 7.74 -10.65 20.07
N GLY A 251 7.79 -9.35 20.36
CA GLY A 251 6.71 -8.62 20.98
C GLY A 251 5.53 -8.37 20.03
N PRO A 252 4.47 -7.71 20.52
CA PRO A 252 3.31 -7.39 19.68
C PRO A 252 3.70 -6.44 18.54
N LYS A 253 2.96 -6.57 17.43
CA LYS A 253 3.09 -5.67 16.29
C LYS A 253 2.70 -4.25 16.71
N HIS A 254 3.57 -3.30 16.37
CA HIS A 254 3.34 -1.88 16.57
C HIS A 254 2.85 -1.21 15.28
N ALA A 255 3.54 -1.49 14.16
CA ALA A 255 3.20 -0.88 12.88
C ALA A 255 3.74 -1.71 11.71
N ASP A 256 3.20 -1.44 10.51
CA ASP A 256 3.88 -1.71 9.25
C ASP A 256 4.54 -0.43 8.77
N ALA A 257 5.81 -0.51 8.41
CA ALA A 257 6.59 0.66 8.00
C ALA A 257 7.28 0.43 6.66
N TRP A 258 7.58 1.53 5.98
CA TRP A 258 8.39 1.51 4.76
C TRP A 258 9.25 2.77 4.65
N ALA A 259 10.32 2.67 3.85
CA ALA A 259 11.03 3.82 3.34
C ALA A 259 11.12 3.73 1.82
N SER A 260 10.90 4.82 1.10
CA SER A 260 11.16 4.96 -0.34
C SER A 260 12.21 6.04 -0.59
N PHE A 261 12.94 5.84 -1.71
CA PHE A 261 14.07 6.67 -2.10
C PHE A 261 13.87 7.10 -3.55
N GLU A 262 13.52 8.35 -3.77
CA GLU A 262 13.20 8.89 -5.08
C GLU A 262 14.27 9.91 -5.49
N ASP A 263 14.69 9.91 -6.77
CA ASP A 263 15.54 10.97 -7.29
C ASP A 263 14.79 12.31 -7.27
N HIS A 264 15.47 13.34 -6.80
CA HIS A 264 14.94 14.69 -6.67
C HIS A 264 16.04 15.68 -7.07
N ASP A 265 16.19 15.90 -8.38
CA ASP A 265 17.19 16.79 -8.95
C ASP A 265 18.63 16.48 -8.51
N GLY A 266 19.00 15.20 -8.47
CA GLY A 266 20.31 14.71 -8.04
C GLY A 266 20.47 14.58 -6.52
N PHE A 267 19.47 14.97 -5.75
CA PHE A 267 19.30 14.66 -4.33
C PHE A 267 18.37 13.47 -4.15
N THR A 268 18.04 13.11 -2.92
CA THR A 268 17.14 12.01 -2.64
C THR A 268 15.96 12.48 -1.81
N LEU A 269 14.74 12.37 -2.35
CA LEU A 269 13.55 12.46 -1.52
C LEU A 269 13.36 11.12 -0.79
N VAL A 270 13.54 11.14 0.53
CA VAL A 270 13.23 10.01 1.41
C VAL A 270 11.82 10.20 1.95
N THR A 271 10.97 9.20 1.74
CA THR A 271 9.67 9.09 2.41
C THR A 271 9.73 7.94 3.40
N LEU A 272 9.53 8.22 4.68
CA LEU A 272 9.36 7.23 5.74
C LEU A 272 7.88 7.18 6.11
N GLY A 273 7.25 6.03 5.94
CA GLY A 273 5.85 5.83 6.24
C GLY A 273 5.62 4.75 7.28
N MET A 274 4.53 4.88 8.03
CA MET A 274 4.16 3.96 9.09
C MET A 274 2.64 3.87 9.21
N VAL A 275 2.10 2.67 9.17
CA VAL A 275 0.69 2.37 9.45
C VAL A 275 0.61 1.76 10.84
N LEU A 276 0.08 2.51 11.80
CA LEU A 276 -0.07 2.04 13.18
C LEU A 276 -1.15 0.96 13.27
N SER A 277 -1.06 0.06 14.26
CA SER A 277 -2.00 -1.06 14.36
C SER A 277 -3.43 -0.61 14.66
N THR A 278 -3.58 0.49 15.41
CA THR A 278 -4.88 1.07 15.77
C THR A 278 -4.89 2.59 15.68
N ALA A 279 -6.07 3.19 15.53
CA ALA A 279 -6.25 4.63 15.58
C ALA A 279 -5.83 5.21 16.97
N ALA A 280 -6.06 4.47 18.05
CA ALA A 280 -5.65 4.89 19.40
C ALA A 280 -4.12 4.97 19.51
N GLU A 281 -3.37 4.00 18.98
CA GLU A 281 -1.91 4.03 18.91
C GLU A 281 -1.41 5.18 18.04
N PHE A 282 -2.09 5.46 16.93
CA PHE A 282 -1.76 6.61 16.07
C PHE A 282 -1.91 7.92 16.85
N GLN A 283 -3.04 8.14 17.53
CA GLN A 283 -3.25 9.35 18.34
C GLN A 283 -2.24 9.47 19.48
N ALA A 284 -1.91 8.36 20.13
CA ALA A 284 -0.88 8.32 21.17
C ALA A 284 0.50 8.68 20.61
N ALA A 285 0.87 8.17 19.42
CA ALA A 285 2.12 8.50 18.75
C ALA A 285 2.19 9.98 18.36
N ILE A 286 1.11 10.56 17.81
CA ILE A 286 1.02 11.99 17.50
C ILE A 286 1.18 12.83 18.77
N GLY A 287 0.47 12.48 19.84
CA GLY A 287 0.56 13.17 21.15
C GLY A 287 1.94 13.08 21.79
N PHE A 288 2.68 12.02 21.53
CA PHE A 288 4.08 11.83 21.94
C PHE A 288 5.08 12.65 21.12
N GLY A 289 4.66 13.22 19.98
CA GLY A 289 5.53 13.98 19.07
C GLY A 289 6.27 13.11 18.05
N ALA A 290 5.73 11.95 17.68
CA ALA A 290 6.38 11.00 16.77
C ALA A 290 6.72 11.59 15.40
N VAL A 291 5.94 12.56 14.90
CA VAL A 291 6.23 13.27 13.64
C VAL A 291 7.55 14.02 13.74
N GLU A 292 7.71 14.87 14.77
CA GLU A 292 8.93 15.66 14.98
C GLU A 292 10.14 14.75 15.23
N LEU A 293 10.00 13.75 16.08
CA LEU A 293 11.05 12.77 16.37
C LEU A 293 11.48 11.99 15.10
N GLY A 294 10.54 11.64 14.26
CA GLY A 294 10.83 10.97 12.99
C GLY A 294 11.53 11.89 11.98
N LEU A 295 11.16 13.19 11.93
CA LEU A 295 11.86 14.18 11.11
C LEU A 295 13.28 14.45 11.62
N GLN A 296 13.51 14.43 12.92
CA GLN A 296 14.85 14.48 13.52
C GLN A 296 15.70 13.27 13.10
N THR A 297 15.11 12.06 13.04
CA THR A 297 15.77 10.85 12.54
C THR A 297 16.26 11.04 11.11
N LEU A 298 15.41 11.54 10.20
CA LEU A 298 15.80 11.85 8.81
C LEU A 298 16.85 12.99 8.76
N GLY A 299 16.75 13.98 9.63
CA GLY A 299 17.76 15.03 9.77
C GLY A 299 19.12 14.50 10.22
N LYS A 300 19.11 13.50 11.11
CA LYS A 300 20.34 12.83 11.58
C LYS A 300 20.98 12.00 10.47
N LEU A 301 20.20 11.33 9.61
CA LEU A 301 20.69 10.69 8.40
C LEU A 301 21.41 11.68 7.47
N GLU A 302 20.80 12.85 7.22
CA GLU A 302 21.40 13.88 6.36
C GLU A 302 22.75 14.35 6.93
N ARG A 303 22.80 14.69 8.24
CA ARG A 303 24.06 15.08 8.90
C ARG A 303 25.12 13.99 8.85
N PHE A 304 24.74 12.74 9.06
CA PHE A 304 25.63 11.59 8.99
C PHE A 304 26.30 11.44 7.61
N ILE A 305 25.53 11.65 6.54
CA ILE A 305 26.02 11.56 5.16
C ILE A 305 26.91 12.77 4.82
N THR A 306 26.52 13.98 5.20
CA THR A 306 27.24 15.22 4.83
C THR A 306 28.50 15.49 5.66
N SER A 307 28.70 14.77 6.77
CA SER A 307 29.88 14.88 7.63
C SER A 307 31.01 13.92 7.24
N ARG A 308 30.83 13.13 6.19
CA ARG A 308 31.81 12.16 5.65
C ARG A 308 32.34 12.61 4.29
#